data_b51a13499416a32ee2d071dc3d6d404c
#
_entry.id   b51a13499416a32ee2d071dc3d6d404c
#
_cell.length_a   1.000
_cell.length_b   1.000
_cell.length_c   1.000
_cell.angle_alpha   90.00
_cell.angle_beta   90.00
_cell.angle_gamma   90.00
#
_symmetry.space_group_name_H-M   'P 1'
#
loop_
_entity.id
_entity.type
_entity.pdbx_description
1 polymer ?
#
loop_
_entity_poly.entity_id
_entity_poly.type
_entity_poly.pdbx_seq_one_letter_code
_entity_poly.pdbx_strand_id
1 'polypeptide(L)'
;MTVHFIGAGPGAPDLITLRGRDLIAACPVCLYAGSLVPAEIVAFAAQDARVIDTAPLNLDQIMGEIEMAHNNNQDVARVHSGDPSLYGAIGEQIKRLKALDIDYTITPGVPAFAACAAALGLELTLPDISQTIILTRTAMKSSAMPAGEDLANLGRSGATLAIHLSARNLRQVCRDLIPHYGADCPVAFIYRASWPDQEIIRGTLIDIREKVRAAKLTRTALVLVGRVLDTDQATDSRLYAPDHRHILRPEG
;
A
#
# COMPACT_ATOMS: atom_id res chain seq x y z
N MET A 1 -21.22 -20.04 2.48
CA MET A 1 -19.87 -19.75 1.98
C MET A 1 -19.46 -18.36 2.39
N THR A 2 -18.17 -18.08 2.44
CA THR A 2 -17.60 -16.79 2.85
C THR A 2 -16.59 -16.29 1.80
N VAL A 3 -16.61 -14.99 1.53
CA VAL A 3 -15.56 -14.33 0.72
C VAL A 3 -14.51 -13.71 1.66
N HIS A 4 -13.28 -14.18 1.54
CA HIS A 4 -12.15 -13.71 2.35
C HIS A 4 -11.34 -12.70 1.54
N PHE A 5 -11.47 -11.38 1.82
CA PHE A 5 -10.57 -10.37 1.29
C PHE A 5 -9.22 -10.48 2.00
N ILE A 6 -8.15 -10.79 1.27
CA ILE A 6 -6.86 -11.13 1.84
C ILE A 6 -5.79 -10.19 1.30
N GLY A 7 -5.02 -9.57 2.19
CA GLY A 7 -3.83 -8.81 1.84
C GLY A 7 -2.65 -9.73 1.54
N ALA A 8 -2.16 -9.69 0.31
CA ALA A 8 -1.00 -10.46 -0.15
C ALA A 8 0.34 -9.91 0.34
N GLY A 9 0.34 -8.74 0.99
CA GLY A 9 1.57 -8.05 1.27
C GLY A 9 2.13 -7.26 0.07
N PRO A 10 3.31 -6.63 0.21
CA PRO A 10 3.85 -5.68 -0.76
C PRO A 10 4.52 -6.34 -1.98
N GLY A 11 4.86 -7.63 -1.87
CA GLY A 11 5.56 -8.35 -2.94
C GLY A 11 6.23 -9.63 -2.48
N ALA A 12 7.18 -9.56 -1.55
CA ALA A 12 7.86 -10.77 -1.05
C ALA A 12 6.86 -11.75 -0.43
N PRO A 13 6.90 -13.04 -0.80
CA PRO A 13 5.91 -14.03 -0.34
C PRO A 13 5.90 -14.27 1.17
N ASP A 14 7.03 -14.08 1.84
CA ASP A 14 7.19 -14.20 3.29
C ASP A 14 6.59 -13.02 4.08
N LEU A 15 6.17 -11.96 3.40
CA LEU A 15 5.46 -10.82 4.00
C LEU A 15 3.94 -10.98 3.99
N ILE A 16 3.41 -12.10 3.54
CA ILE A 16 2.00 -12.44 3.75
C ILE A 16 1.75 -12.81 5.21
N THR A 17 0.57 -12.49 5.73
CA THR A 17 0.20 -12.96 7.06
C THR A 17 -0.06 -14.48 7.04
N LEU A 18 0.25 -15.18 8.15
CA LEU A 18 -0.06 -16.61 8.29
C LEU A 18 -1.55 -16.88 8.00
N ARG A 19 -2.44 -16.05 8.54
CA ARG A 19 -3.89 -16.17 8.28
C ARG A 19 -4.21 -16.04 6.80
N GLY A 20 -3.60 -15.07 6.11
CA GLY A 20 -3.82 -14.85 4.67
C GLY A 20 -3.41 -16.08 3.85
N ARG A 21 -2.23 -16.63 4.12
CA ARG A 21 -1.73 -17.85 3.49
C ARG A 21 -2.68 -19.04 3.72
N ASP A 22 -3.07 -19.26 4.98
CA ASP A 22 -3.88 -20.41 5.36
C ASP A 22 -5.29 -20.33 4.73
N LEU A 23 -5.86 -19.12 4.60
CA LEU A 23 -7.13 -18.91 3.90
C LEU A 23 -7.00 -19.15 2.39
N ILE A 24 -5.91 -18.72 1.75
CA ILE A 24 -5.66 -19.01 0.33
C ILE A 24 -5.58 -20.52 0.11
N ALA A 25 -4.89 -21.24 1.00
CA ALA A 25 -4.74 -22.70 0.90
C ALA A 25 -6.04 -23.46 1.16
N ALA A 26 -6.95 -22.93 1.97
CA ALA A 26 -8.20 -23.58 2.34
C ALA A 26 -9.35 -23.34 1.35
N CYS A 27 -9.32 -22.23 0.59
CA CYS A 27 -10.42 -21.86 -0.29
C CYS A 27 -10.39 -22.61 -1.63
N PRO A 28 -11.50 -23.22 -2.06
CA PRO A 28 -11.60 -23.89 -3.37
C PRO A 28 -11.57 -22.91 -4.56
N VAL A 29 -11.75 -21.61 -4.31
CA VAL A 29 -11.70 -20.56 -5.35
C VAL A 29 -10.75 -19.47 -4.90
N CYS A 30 -9.79 -19.11 -5.77
CA CYS A 30 -8.84 -18.01 -5.54
C CYS A 30 -8.94 -16.97 -6.66
N LEU A 31 -9.39 -15.77 -6.34
CA LEU A 31 -9.45 -14.62 -7.23
C LEU A 31 -8.35 -13.63 -6.88
N TYR A 32 -7.45 -13.29 -7.79
CA TYR A 32 -6.31 -12.41 -7.51
C TYR A 32 -6.11 -11.34 -8.59
N ALA A 33 -5.44 -10.24 -8.26
CA ALA A 33 -5.13 -9.17 -9.21
C ALA A 33 -3.73 -9.41 -9.82
N GLY A 34 -3.66 -10.09 -10.96
CA GLY A 34 -2.47 -10.71 -11.54
C GLY A 34 -1.26 -9.82 -11.77
N SER A 35 -1.43 -8.51 -11.96
CA SER A 35 -0.28 -7.60 -12.19
C SER A 35 0.42 -7.14 -10.91
N LEU A 36 -0.18 -7.39 -9.72
CA LEU A 36 0.26 -6.84 -8.45
C LEU A 36 0.43 -7.90 -7.36
N VAL A 37 0.02 -9.14 -7.61
CA VAL A 37 0.18 -10.28 -6.69
C VAL A 37 1.18 -11.25 -7.31
N PRO A 38 2.29 -11.58 -6.64
CA PRO A 38 3.30 -12.52 -7.15
C PRO A 38 2.72 -13.92 -7.34
N ALA A 39 3.27 -14.66 -8.32
CA ALA A 39 2.87 -16.03 -8.58
C ALA A 39 3.10 -16.97 -7.38
N GLU A 40 4.12 -16.68 -6.57
CA GLU A 40 4.46 -17.42 -5.36
C GLU A 40 3.37 -17.31 -4.28
N ILE A 41 2.65 -16.19 -4.21
CA ILE A 41 1.48 -16.03 -3.33
C ILE A 41 0.31 -16.87 -3.86
N VAL A 42 0.09 -16.84 -5.17
CA VAL A 42 -0.98 -17.61 -5.83
C VAL A 42 -0.72 -19.12 -5.68
N ALA A 43 0.53 -19.53 -5.64
CA ALA A 43 0.95 -20.92 -5.45
C ALA A 43 0.60 -21.51 -4.05
N PHE A 44 0.16 -20.69 -3.08
CA PHE A 44 -0.40 -21.18 -1.82
C PHE A 44 -1.79 -21.80 -1.99
N ALA A 45 -2.50 -21.52 -3.09
CA ALA A 45 -3.79 -22.14 -3.37
C ALA A 45 -3.66 -23.68 -3.54
N ALA A 46 -4.65 -24.41 -3.08
CA ALA A 46 -4.67 -25.88 -3.26
C ALA A 46 -4.59 -26.25 -4.75
N GLN A 47 -4.03 -27.43 -5.06
CA GLN A 47 -3.83 -27.88 -6.45
C GLN A 47 -5.12 -28.01 -7.26
N ASP A 48 -6.21 -28.32 -6.59
CA ASP A 48 -7.57 -28.46 -7.15
C ASP A 48 -8.38 -27.15 -7.06
N ALA A 49 -7.82 -26.10 -6.49
CA ALA A 49 -8.49 -24.81 -6.41
C ALA A 49 -8.64 -24.18 -7.80
N ARG A 50 -9.79 -23.55 -8.02
CA ARG A 50 -10.04 -22.74 -9.23
C ARG A 50 -9.40 -21.36 -9.05
N VAL A 51 -8.27 -21.13 -9.72
CA VAL A 51 -7.47 -19.91 -9.62
C VAL A 51 -7.75 -19.00 -10.82
N ILE A 52 -8.16 -17.75 -10.57
CA ILE A 52 -8.60 -16.80 -11.60
C ILE A 52 -7.90 -15.47 -11.44
N ASP A 53 -7.20 -15.03 -12.50
CA ASP A 53 -6.69 -13.66 -12.61
C ASP A 53 -7.83 -12.69 -12.93
N THR A 54 -8.05 -11.72 -12.06
CA THR A 54 -9.09 -10.70 -12.21
C THR A 54 -8.61 -9.43 -12.92
N ALA A 55 -7.34 -9.36 -13.31
CA ALA A 55 -6.83 -8.17 -14.02
C ALA A 55 -7.58 -7.84 -15.33
N PRO A 56 -8.02 -8.81 -16.15
CA PRO A 56 -8.83 -8.54 -17.33
C PRO A 56 -10.33 -8.38 -17.05
N LEU A 57 -10.79 -8.63 -15.82
CA LEU A 57 -12.22 -8.67 -15.48
C LEU A 57 -12.73 -7.31 -15.00
N ASN A 58 -13.96 -6.98 -15.34
CA ASN A 58 -14.72 -5.89 -14.73
C ASN A 58 -15.43 -6.36 -13.44
N LEU A 59 -16.04 -5.42 -12.71
CA LEU A 59 -16.68 -5.72 -11.42
C LEU A 59 -17.82 -6.74 -11.56
N ASP A 60 -18.62 -6.66 -12.63
CA ASP A 60 -19.74 -7.59 -12.82
C ASP A 60 -19.24 -9.03 -13.08
N GLN A 61 -18.15 -9.16 -13.83
CA GLN A 61 -17.51 -10.45 -14.06
C GLN A 61 -16.89 -11.03 -12.78
N ILE A 62 -16.24 -10.19 -11.97
CA ILE A 62 -15.70 -10.62 -10.65
C ILE A 62 -16.83 -11.09 -9.74
N MET A 63 -17.94 -10.35 -9.68
CA MET A 63 -19.10 -10.75 -8.89
C MET A 63 -19.74 -12.04 -9.41
N GLY A 64 -19.81 -12.23 -10.74
CA GLY A 64 -20.30 -13.47 -11.34
C GLY A 64 -19.49 -14.70 -10.92
N GLU A 65 -18.15 -14.58 -10.80
CA GLU A 65 -17.30 -15.65 -10.27
C GLU A 65 -17.61 -15.98 -8.79
N ILE A 66 -17.87 -14.93 -7.99
CA ILE A 66 -18.24 -15.07 -6.59
C ILE A 66 -19.62 -15.70 -6.44
N GLU A 67 -20.61 -15.28 -7.23
CA GLU A 67 -21.96 -15.86 -7.24
C GLU A 67 -21.95 -17.35 -7.67
N MET A 68 -21.11 -17.68 -8.66
CA MET A 68 -20.92 -19.09 -9.05
C MET A 68 -20.35 -19.92 -7.90
N ALA A 69 -19.36 -19.38 -7.16
CA ALA A 69 -18.82 -20.04 -5.99
C ALA A 69 -19.88 -20.17 -4.88
N HIS A 70 -20.69 -19.13 -4.66
CA HIS A 70 -21.78 -19.11 -3.70
C HIS A 70 -22.82 -20.23 -3.99
N ASN A 71 -23.24 -20.36 -5.24
CA ASN A 71 -24.20 -21.38 -5.66
C ASN A 71 -23.66 -22.82 -5.46
N ASN A 72 -22.35 -22.99 -5.43
CA ASN A 72 -21.67 -24.26 -5.16
C ASN A 72 -21.24 -24.41 -3.70
N ASN A 73 -21.63 -23.48 -2.82
CA ASN A 73 -21.23 -23.44 -1.40
C ASN A 73 -19.70 -23.49 -1.20
N GLN A 74 -18.94 -22.79 -2.04
CA GLN A 74 -17.48 -22.75 -2.04
C GLN A 74 -16.98 -21.40 -1.50
N ASP A 75 -16.08 -21.44 -0.50
CA ASP A 75 -15.41 -20.23 -0.01
C ASP A 75 -14.46 -19.66 -1.05
N VAL A 76 -14.30 -18.33 -1.02
CA VAL A 76 -13.50 -17.57 -1.99
C VAL A 76 -12.38 -16.83 -1.29
N ALA A 77 -11.13 -17.08 -1.67
CA ALA A 77 -9.99 -16.22 -1.37
C ALA A 77 -9.91 -15.09 -2.40
N ARG A 78 -10.26 -13.85 -2.00
CA ARG A 78 -10.13 -12.65 -2.83
C ARG A 78 -8.84 -11.91 -2.47
N VAL A 79 -7.76 -12.15 -3.22
CA VAL A 79 -6.40 -11.72 -2.90
C VAL A 79 -6.09 -10.36 -3.51
N HIS A 80 -5.66 -9.40 -2.68
CA HIS A 80 -5.31 -8.03 -3.03
C HIS A 80 -3.85 -7.74 -2.71
N SER A 81 -3.17 -6.96 -3.53
CA SER A 81 -1.82 -6.47 -3.25
C SER A 81 -1.80 -5.58 -2.00
N GLY A 82 -0.76 -5.66 -1.20
CA GLY A 82 -0.61 -4.89 0.03
C GLY A 82 -1.67 -5.23 1.05
N ASP A 83 -2.43 -4.23 1.45
CA ASP A 83 -3.59 -4.32 2.35
C ASP A 83 -4.89 -3.99 1.60
N PRO A 84 -5.96 -4.80 1.71
CA PRO A 84 -7.21 -4.58 1.01
C PRO A 84 -7.89 -3.24 1.32
N SER A 85 -7.67 -2.68 2.51
CA SER A 85 -8.27 -1.42 2.95
C SER A 85 -7.65 -0.17 2.30
N LEU A 86 -6.46 -0.32 1.68
CA LEU A 86 -5.74 0.78 1.05
C LEU A 86 -5.79 0.67 -0.48
N TYR A 87 -6.69 1.40 -1.10
CA TYR A 87 -6.89 1.44 -2.57
C TYR A 87 -7.22 0.08 -3.20
N GLY A 88 -7.72 -0.88 -2.41
CA GLY A 88 -8.07 -2.23 -2.85
C GLY A 88 -9.40 -2.34 -3.60
N ALA A 89 -10.18 -1.27 -3.71
CA ALA A 89 -11.52 -1.26 -4.35
C ALA A 89 -12.46 -2.36 -3.82
N ILE A 90 -12.35 -2.68 -2.50
CA ILE A 90 -13.21 -3.69 -1.88
C ILE A 90 -14.58 -3.15 -1.49
N GLY A 91 -14.72 -1.84 -1.32
CA GLY A 91 -15.98 -1.24 -0.84
C GLY A 91 -17.17 -1.53 -1.75
N GLU A 92 -16.97 -1.45 -3.07
CA GLU A 92 -18.01 -1.76 -4.06
C GLU A 92 -18.35 -3.26 -4.11
N GLN A 93 -17.35 -4.14 -3.94
CA GLN A 93 -17.56 -5.59 -3.84
C GLN A 93 -18.33 -5.92 -2.57
N ILE A 94 -17.94 -5.38 -1.40
CA ILE A 94 -18.64 -5.57 -0.12
C ILE A 94 -20.10 -5.10 -0.20
N LYS A 95 -20.37 -3.96 -0.86
CA LYS A 95 -21.74 -3.49 -1.05
C LYS A 95 -22.60 -4.51 -1.79
N ARG A 96 -22.05 -5.14 -2.84
CA ARG A 96 -22.76 -6.18 -3.63
C ARG A 96 -22.91 -7.49 -2.84
N LEU A 97 -21.89 -7.91 -2.10
CA LEU A 97 -21.98 -9.11 -1.23
C LEU A 97 -23.10 -8.96 -0.20
N LYS A 98 -23.21 -7.79 0.44
CA LYS A 98 -24.29 -7.50 1.37
C LYS A 98 -25.67 -7.56 0.72
N ALA A 99 -25.80 -7.09 -0.51
CA ALA A 99 -27.06 -7.16 -1.25
C ALA A 99 -27.48 -8.59 -1.64
N LEU A 100 -26.50 -9.49 -1.72
CA LEU A 100 -26.70 -10.93 -2.02
C LEU A 100 -26.74 -11.81 -0.75
N ASP A 101 -26.68 -11.21 0.44
CA ASP A 101 -26.59 -11.92 1.73
C ASP A 101 -25.41 -12.91 1.79
N ILE A 102 -24.27 -12.53 1.20
CA ILE A 102 -23.04 -13.30 1.20
C ILE A 102 -22.10 -12.80 2.30
N ASP A 103 -21.67 -13.68 3.18
CA ASP A 103 -20.71 -13.38 4.25
C ASP A 103 -19.33 -13.03 3.70
N TYR A 104 -18.62 -12.15 4.41
CA TYR A 104 -17.25 -11.80 4.08
C TYR A 104 -16.39 -11.53 5.31
N THR A 105 -15.08 -11.70 5.15
CA THR A 105 -14.06 -11.30 6.13
C THR A 105 -12.97 -10.47 5.47
N ILE A 106 -12.21 -9.71 6.26
CA ILE A 106 -11.05 -8.96 5.78
C ILE A 106 -9.84 -9.37 6.62
N THR A 107 -8.81 -9.88 5.94
CA THR A 107 -7.51 -10.18 6.54
C THR A 107 -6.51 -9.11 6.09
N PRO A 108 -5.93 -8.33 7.01
CA PRO A 108 -4.98 -7.29 6.67
C PRO A 108 -3.71 -7.87 6.04
N GLY A 109 -3.01 -7.04 5.28
CA GLY A 109 -1.68 -7.33 4.74
C GLY A 109 -0.69 -6.23 5.07
N VAL A 110 0.60 -6.46 4.83
CA VAL A 110 1.64 -5.45 4.96
C VAL A 110 1.48 -4.45 3.80
N PRO A 111 1.16 -3.18 4.08
CA PRO A 111 0.95 -2.19 3.03
C PRO A 111 2.28 -1.72 2.42
N ALA A 112 2.21 -1.24 1.16
CA ALA A 112 3.40 -0.84 0.40
C ALA A 112 4.23 0.25 1.10
N PHE A 113 3.61 1.20 1.80
CA PHE A 113 4.36 2.27 2.47
C PHE A 113 5.26 1.74 3.60
N ALA A 114 4.81 0.73 4.35
CA ALA A 114 5.61 0.09 5.39
C ALA A 114 6.79 -0.70 4.79
N ALA A 115 6.57 -1.41 3.68
CA ALA A 115 7.65 -2.07 2.95
C ALA A 115 8.66 -1.07 2.38
N CYS A 116 8.20 0.09 1.91
CA CYS A 116 9.09 1.16 1.44
C CYS A 116 9.94 1.73 2.58
N ALA A 117 9.38 1.94 3.77
CA ALA A 117 10.12 2.38 4.95
C ALA A 117 11.20 1.35 5.34
N ALA A 118 10.85 0.07 5.36
CA ALA A 118 11.79 -1.03 5.62
C ALA A 118 12.91 -1.10 4.58
N ALA A 119 12.57 -0.96 3.28
CA ALA A 119 13.56 -0.94 2.20
C ALA A 119 14.51 0.27 2.26
N LEU A 120 14.06 1.38 2.83
CA LEU A 120 14.87 2.57 3.07
C LEU A 120 15.68 2.49 4.37
N GLY A 121 15.34 1.56 5.27
CA GLY A 121 15.98 1.38 6.58
C GLY A 121 15.67 2.53 7.55
N LEU A 122 14.45 3.10 7.50
CA LEU A 122 14.12 4.28 8.30
C LEU A 122 12.72 4.22 8.92
N GLU A 123 12.52 5.01 9.96
CA GLU A 123 11.22 5.30 10.58
C GLU A 123 10.58 6.51 9.91
N LEU A 124 9.27 6.43 9.63
CA LEU A 124 8.51 7.51 8.98
C LEU A 124 7.99 8.57 9.97
N THR A 125 8.17 8.35 11.28
CA THR A 125 7.67 9.20 12.37
C THR A 125 8.80 9.57 13.32
N LEU A 126 9.64 10.55 12.93
CA LEU A 126 10.77 10.97 13.73
C LEU A 126 10.39 12.15 14.65
N PRO A 127 10.83 12.14 15.93
CA PRO A 127 10.65 13.27 16.84
C PRO A 127 11.18 14.57 16.22
N ASP A 128 10.49 15.67 16.49
CA ASP A 128 10.81 17.04 16.05
C ASP A 128 10.86 17.26 14.53
N ILE A 129 10.70 16.20 13.71
CA ILE A 129 10.69 16.28 12.24
C ILE A 129 9.28 16.07 11.69
N SER A 130 8.67 14.91 11.92
CA SER A 130 7.30 14.61 11.52
C SER A 130 6.76 13.43 12.33
N GLN A 131 5.58 13.61 12.93
CA GLN A 131 4.87 12.57 13.69
C GLN A 131 3.59 12.11 12.97
N THR A 132 3.40 12.57 11.72
CA THR A 132 2.19 12.29 10.94
C THR A 132 2.56 11.73 9.59
N ILE A 133 1.87 10.66 9.17
CA ILE A 133 1.98 10.10 7.82
C ILE A 133 0.63 10.29 7.14
N ILE A 134 0.63 10.91 5.97
CA ILE A 134 -0.55 11.03 5.13
C ILE A 134 -0.43 10.05 3.97
N LEU A 135 -1.35 9.08 3.94
CA LEU A 135 -1.51 8.16 2.82
C LEU A 135 -2.44 8.80 1.80
N THR A 136 -1.95 9.08 0.61
CA THR A 136 -2.72 9.77 -0.41
C THR A 136 -2.35 9.31 -1.82
N ARG A 137 -2.96 9.91 -2.83
CA ARG A 137 -2.66 9.73 -4.25
C ARG A 137 -2.88 11.05 -5.01
N THR A 138 -2.51 11.10 -6.27
CA THR A 138 -2.95 12.19 -7.16
C THR A 138 -4.29 11.82 -7.84
N ALA A 139 -5.00 12.83 -8.33
CA ALA A 139 -6.15 12.61 -9.21
C ALA A 139 -5.76 11.78 -10.43
N MET A 140 -6.63 10.88 -10.83
CA MET A 140 -6.50 10.06 -12.03
C MET A 140 -7.68 10.34 -12.98
N LYS A 141 -7.56 9.94 -14.26
CA LYS A 141 -8.66 10.10 -15.22
C LYS A 141 -9.95 9.40 -14.78
N SER A 142 -9.81 8.26 -14.11
CA SER A 142 -10.93 7.43 -13.63
C SER A 142 -11.48 7.87 -12.27
N SER A 143 -10.75 8.71 -11.50
CA SER A 143 -11.12 9.05 -10.13
C SER A 143 -10.50 10.37 -9.71
N ALA A 144 -11.34 11.39 -9.56
CA ALA A 144 -10.94 12.67 -8.98
C ALA A 144 -10.54 12.54 -7.51
N MET A 145 -9.87 13.55 -6.97
CA MET A 145 -9.69 13.70 -5.51
C MET A 145 -10.90 14.45 -4.93
N PRO A 146 -11.34 14.10 -3.73
CA PRO A 146 -12.30 14.91 -2.98
C PRO A 146 -11.79 16.33 -2.77
N ALA A 147 -12.71 17.29 -2.58
CA ALA A 147 -12.35 18.67 -2.29
C ALA A 147 -11.52 18.74 -1.01
N GLY A 148 -10.39 19.44 -1.07
CA GLY A 148 -9.47 19.61 0.06
C GLY A 148 -8.42 18.50 0.22
N GLU A 149 -8.51 17.40 -0.54
CA GLU A 149 -7.54 16.30 -0.47
C GLU A 149 -6.47 16.36 -1.58
N ASP A 150 -6.37 17.46 -2.30
CA ASP A 150 -5.29 17.66 -3.26
C ASP A 150 -3.94 17.88 -2.56
N LEU A 151 -2.84 17.59 -3.28
CA LEU A 151 -1.50 17.63 -2.70
C LEU A 151 -1.09 19.04 -2.22
N ALA A 152 -1.61 20.10 -2.82
CA ALA A 152 -1.30 21.47 -2.39
C ALA A 152 -1.91 21.76 -0.99
N ASN A 153 -3.12 21.24 -0.73
CA ASN A 153 -3.74 21.37 0.59
C ASN A 153 -3.07 20.44 1.62
N LEU A 154 -2.87 19.16 1.29
CA LEU A 154 -2.22 18.20 2.19
C LEU A 154 -0.78 18.60 2.50
N GLY A 155 -0.08 19.21 1.55
CA GLY A 155 1.29 19.69 1.71
C GLY A 155 1.48 20.78 2.77
N ARG A 156 0.43 21.52 3.09
CA ARG A 156 0.48 22.58 4.14
C ARG A 156 0.78 22.01 5.54
N SER A 157 0.52 20.73 5.75
CA SER A 157 0.77 20.07 7.03
C SER A 157 2.26 19.87 7.34
N GLY A 158 3.14 19.81 6.34
CA GLY A 158 4.53 19.42 6.48
C GLY A 158 4.75 17.96 6.88
N ALA A 159 3.68 17.15 6.91
CA ALA A 159 3.72 15.75 7.30
C ALA A 159 4.50 14.87 6.30
N THR A 160 4.91 13.68 6.70
CA THR A 160 5.42 12.67 5.77
C THR A 160 4.31 12.23 4.82
N LEU A 161 4.51 12.35 3.51
CA LEU A 161 3.54 11.91 2.52
C LEU A 161 3.96 10.57 1.90
N ALA A 162 3.03 9.61 1.90
CA ALA A 162 3.14 8.36 1.15
C ALA A 162 2.13 8.39 -0.01
N ILE A 163 2.62 8.69 -1.21
CA ILE A 163 1.79 8.99 -2.38
C ILE A 163 1.69 7.76 -3.26
N HIS A 164 0.54 7.10 -3.21
CA HIS A 164 0.22 5.90 -3.99
C HIS A 164 -0.20 6.23 -5.42
N LEU A 165 -0.17 5.26 -6.34
CA LEU A 165 -0.75 5.31 -7.70
C LEU A 165 -0.29 6.51 -8.54
N SER A 166 0.81 7.19 -8.17
CA SER A 166 1.17 8.52 -8.71
C SER A 166 2.51 8.52 -9.46
N ALA A 167 3.08 7.36 -9.78
CA ALA A 167 4.36 7.26 -10.48
C ALA A 167 4.42 8.06 -11.79
N ARG A 168 3.31 8.13 -12.55
CA ARG A 168 3.21 8.92 -13.78
C ARG A 168 2.97 10.41 -13.57
N ASN A 169 2.61 10.81 -12.36
CA ASN A 169 2.18 12.17 -12.03
C ASN A 169 3.25 12.96 -11.24
N LEU A 170 4.53 12.55 -11.28
CA LEU A 170 5.62 13.21 -10.54
C LEU A 170 5.74 14.72 -10.86
N ARG A 171 5.40 15.14 -12.09
CA ARG A 171 5.35 16.57 -12.42
C ARG A 171 4.34 17.31 -11.55
N GLN A 172 3.16 16.75 -11.33
CA GLN A 172 2.15 17.32 -10.46
C GLN A 172 2.60 17.28 -9.00
N VAL A 173 3.14 16.14 -8.53
CA VAL A 173 3.66 15.98 -7.17
C VAL A 173 4.68 17.08 -6.85
N CYS A 174 5.70 17.26 -7.70
CA CYS A 174 6.72 18.29 -7.49
C CYS A 174 6.12 19.70 -7.51
N ARG A 175 5.27 20.03 -8.50
CA ARG A 175 4.65 21.35 -8.64
C ARG A 175 3.82 21.72 -7.42
N ASP A 176 3.01 20.78 -6.91
CA ASP A 176 2.05 21.04 -5.85
C ASP A 176 2.70 21.03 -4.45
N LEU A 177 3.85 20.35 -4.29
CA LEU A 177 4.53 20.23 -2.99
C LEU A 177 5.70 21.22 -2.79
N ILE A 178 6.41 21.62 -3.83
CA ILE A 178 7.54 22.57 -3.72
C ILE A 178 7.18 23.84 -2.93
N PRO A 179 6.00 24.46 -3.11
CA PRO A 179 5.63 25.67 -2.35
C PRO A 179 5.54 25.46 -0.84
N HIS A 180 5.37 24.23 -0.36
CA HIS A 180 5.16 23.90 1.06
C HIS A 180 6.38 23.25 1.69
N TYR A 181 7.07 22.36 0.96
CA TYR A 181 8.20 21.57 1.46
C TYR A 181 9.57 22.16 1.10
N GLY A 182 9.62 23.04 0.11
CA GLY A 182 10.87 23.50 -0.51
C GLY A 182 11.35 22.57 -1.62
N ALA A 183 12.12 23.11 -2.56
CA ALA A 183 12.67 22.38 -3.69
C ALA A 183 13.68 21.29 -3.29
N ASP A 184 14.35 21.51 -2.16
CA ASP A 184 15.37 20.64 -1.55
C ASP A 184 14.79 19.50 -0.70
N CYS A 185 13.46 19.48 -0.47
CA CYS A 185 12.83 18.43 0.34
C CYS A 185 13.14 17.04 -0.21
N PRO A 186 13.61 16.11 0.63
CA PRO A 186 13.92 14.75 0.23
C PRO A 186 12.71 13.99 -0.30
N VAL A 187 12.94 13.20 -1.35
CA VAL A 187 11.97 12.32 -1.98
C VAL A 187 12.61 10.96 -2.23
N ALA A 188 11.89 9.90 -1.91
CA ALA A 188 12.24 8.55 -2.34
C ALA A 188 11.12 8.01 -3.24
N PHE A 189 11.51 7.50 -4.40
CA PHE A 189 10.65 6.77 -5.32
C PHE A 189 11.05 5.30 -5.26
N ILE A 190 10.16 4.44 -4.78
CA ILE A 190 10.42 3.03 -4.58
C ILE A 190 9.56 2.22 -5.53
N TYR A 191 10.19 1.63 -6.51
CA TYR A 191 9.58 0.70 -7.46
C TYR A 191 9.56 -0.70 -6.87
N ARG A 192 8.41 -1.37 -6.87
CA ARG A 192 8.22 -2.77 -6.46
C ARG A 192 8.92 -3.12 -5.15
N ALA A 193 8.64 -2.36 -4.08
CA ALA A 193 9.22 -2.62 -2.76
C ALA A 193 9.02 -4.10 -2.35
N SER A 194 10.07 -4.73 -1.86
CA SER A 194 10.18 -6.14 -1.49
C SER A 194 10.17 -7.17 -2.64
N TRP A 195 10.02 -6.75 -3.90
CA TRP A 195 10.16 -7.65 -5.04
C TRP A 195 11.64 -7.87 -5.40
N PRO A 196 11.99 -8.97 -6.13
CA PRO A 196 13.38 -9.21 -6.53
C PRO A 196 13.99 -8.11 -7.42
N ASP A 197 13.16 -7.40 -8.18
CA ASP A 197 13.53 -6.29 -9.04
C ASP A 197 13.21 -4.92 -8.44
N GLN A 198 13.22 -4.82 -7.10
CA GLN A 198 13.07 -3.56 -6.38
C GLN A 198 14.11 -2.53 -6.82
N GLU A 199 13.68 -1.31 -7.10
CA GLU A 199 14.57 -0.17 -7.33
C GLU A 199 14.20 1.00 -6.42
N ILE A 200 15.23 1.69 -5.89
CA ILE A 200 15.07 2.87 -5.05
C ILE A 200 15.78 4.05 -5.71
N ILE A 201 15.03 5.09 -6.04
CA ILE A 201 15.56 6.34 -6.57
C ILE A 201 15.38 7.42 -5.51
N ARG A 202 16.49 7.97 -5.01
CA ARG A 202 16.52 9.07 -4.06
C ARG A 202 16.81 10.39 -4.76
N GLY A 203 16.17 11.44 -4.31
CA GLY A 203 16.36 12.80 -4.81
C GLY A 203 15.67 13.82 -3.93
N THR A 204 15.41 14.95 -4.51
CA THR A 204 14.65 16.06 -3.92
C THR A 204 13.46 16.39 -4.82
N LEU A 205 12.53 17.22 -4.36
CA LEU A 205 11.39 17.65 -5.16
C LEU A 205 11.78 18.33 -6.48
N ILE A 206 12.98 18.93 -6.55
CA ILE A 206 13.44 19.59 -7.78
C ILE A 206 13.97 18.59 -8.83
N ASP A 207 14.57 17.47 -8.42
CA ASP A 207 15.30 16.57 -9.33
C ASP A 207 14.71 15.17 -9.49
N ILE A 208 13.86 14.70 -8.56
CA ILE A 208 13.34 13.33 -8.56
C ILE A 208 12.64 12.95 -9.87
N ARG A 209 11.93 13.88 -10.49
CA ARG A 209 11.22 13.62 -11.74
C ARG A 209 12.17 13.22 -12.87
N GLU A 210 13.29 13.92 -13.03
CA GLU A 210 14.27 13.63 -14.10
C GLU A 210 15.00 12.29 -13.81
N LYS A 211 15.32 12.02 -12.55
CA LYS A 211 15.94 10.75 -12.13
C LYS A 211 15.03 9.55 -12.44
N VAL A 212 13.75 9.62 -12.09
CA VAL A 212 12.77 8.55 -12.37
C VAL A 212 12.53 8.41 -13.87
N ARG A 213 12.49 9.51 -14.61
CA ARG A 213 12.36 9.48 -16.07
C ARG A 213 13.54 8.79 -16.74
N ALA A 214 14.75 9.02 -16.26
CA ALA A 214 15.96 8.35 -16.76
C ALA A 214 15.92 6.83 -16.53
N ALA A 215 15.36 6.37 -15.40
CA ALA A 215 15.14 4.97 -15.07
C ALA A 215 13.95 4.33 -15.82
N LYS A 216 13.14 5.12 -16.55
CA LYS A 216 11.97 4.66 -17.33
C LYS A 216 10.89 3.95 -16.50
N LEU A 217 10.81 4.21 -15.19
CA LEU A 217 9.84 3.62 -14.28
C LEU A 217 8.53 4.42 -14.31
N THR A 218 7.40 3.76 -14.59
CA THR A 218 6.12 4.46 -14.82
C THR A 218 4.94 3.91 -14.04
N ARG A 219 5.09 2.82 -13.28
CA ARG A 219 4.01 2.15 -12.55
C ARG A 219 4.55 1.33 -11.38
N THR A 220 3.67 0.82 -10.53
CA THR A 220 3.99 -0.09 -9.42
C THR A 220 5.05 0.50 -8.48
N ALA A 221 4.89 1.78 -8.13
CA ALA A 221 5.81 2.48 -7.25
C ALA A 221 5.07 3.35 -6.25
N LEU A 222 5.71 3.56 -5.11
CA LEU A 222 5.30 4.52 -4.09
C LEU A 222 6.28 5.70 -4.09
N VAL A 223 5.75 6.90 -3.85
CA VAL A 223 6.55 8.11 -3.67
C VAL A 223 6.44 8.55 -2.21
N LEU A 224 7.57 8.55 -1.50
CA LEU A 224 7.66 9.12 -0.16
C LEU A 224 8.25 10.53 -0.26
N VAL A 225 7.63 11.49 0.43
CA VAL A 225 8.09 12.89 0.49
C VAL A 225 8.10 13.35 1.94
N GLY A 226 9.19 13.92 2.39
CA GLY A 226 9.28 14.48 3.73
C GLY A 226 10.69 14.52 4.30
N ARG A 227 10.90 15.40 5.28
CA ARG A 227 12.20 15.58 5.94
C ARG A 227 12.68 14.35 6.71
N VAL A 228 11.78 13.43 7.06
CA VAL A 228 12.15 12.13 7.69
C VAL A 228 13.05 11.26 6.81
N LEU A 229 13.10 11.52 5.50
CA LEU A 229 13.99 10.82 4.58
C LEU A 229 15.45 11.28 4.68
N ASP A 230 15.71 12.34 5.43
CA ASP A 230 17.02 12.87 5.77
C ASP A 230 17.29 12.57 7.26
N THR A 231 17.95 11.45 7.52
CA THR A 231 18.12 10.90 8.87
C THR A 231 19.21 11.62 9.68
N ASP A 232 20.04 12.46 9.05
CA ASP A 232 21.15 13.17 9.74
C ASP A 232 20.64 14.23 10.73
N GLN A 233 19.34 14.56 10.70
CA GLN A 233 18.71 15.55 11.58
C GLN A 233 17.80 14.94 12.66
N ALA A 234 17.75 13.61 12.78
CA ALA A 234 16.88 12.95 13.75
C ALA A 234 17.39 13.18 15.20
N THR A 235 16.48 13.57 16.08
CA THR A 235 16.73 13.63 17.53
C THR A 235 16.31 12.33 18.20
N ASP A 236 16.97 11.98 19.31
CA ASP A 236 16.60 10.79 20.07
C ASP A 236 15.18 10.91 20.64
N SER A 237 14.44 9.82 20.57
CA SER A 237 13.14 9.74 21.24
C SER A 237 13.32 9.78 22.75
N ARG A 238 12.58 10.64 23.42
CA ARG A 238 12.56 10.69 24.89
C ARG A 238 11.99 9.42 25.54
N LEU A 239 11.35 8.55 24.78
CA LEU A 239 10.80 7.28 25.28
C LEU A 239 11.87 6.41 26.00
N TYR A 240 13.10 6.43 25.49
CA TYR A 240 14.21 5.65 26.03
C TYR A 240 15.20 6.50 26.84
N ALA A 241 14.92 7.78 27.04
CA ALA A 241 15.78 8.66 27.84
C ALA A 241 15.91 8.10 29.27
N PRO A 242 17.11 8.17 29.89
CA PRO A 242 17.35 7.64 31.25
C PRO A 242 16.46 8.28 32.32
N ASP A 243 16.11 9.55 32.14
CA ASP A 243 15.25 10.35 33.00
C ASP A 243 13.74 10.18 32.71
N HIS A 244 13.36 9.45 31.64
CA HIS A 244 11.97 9.23 31.31
C HIS A 244 11.37 8.11 32.15
N ARG A 245 10.40 8.47 32.99
CA ARG A 245 9.66 7.57 33.88
C ARG A 245 8.33 7.17 33.28
N HIS A 246 7.99 5.91 33.40
CA HIS A 246 6.67 5.40 33.02
C HIS A 246 6.31 4.17 33.89
N ILE A 247 5.08 3.70 33.77
CA ILE A 247 4.50 2.66 34.64
C ILE A 247 5.33 1.36 34.75
N LEU A 248 6.10 1.02 33.70
CA LEU A 248 6.99 -0.15 33.65
C LEU A 248 8.47 0.19 33.93
N ARG A 249 8.78 1.46 34.18
CA ARG A 249 10.11 1.96 34.59
C ARG A 249 9.91 2.90 35.76
N PRO A 250 9.55 2.37 36.97
CA PRO A 250 9.40 3.14 38.17
C PRO A 250 10.75 3.68 38.64
N GLU A 251 10.75 4.53 39.68
CA GLU A 251 11.96 4.98 40.36
C GLU A 251 12.75 3.77 40.88
N GLY A 252 14.06 3.70 40.56
CA GLY A 252 15.03 2.83 41.21
C GLY A 252 15.50 3.47 42.50
#